data_2be4fb8681ed667d133dfefc9ae4b246
#
_entry.id   2be4fb8681ed667d133dfefc9ae4b246
#
_cell.length_a   1.000
_cell.length_b   1.000
_cell.length_c   1.000
_cell.angle_alpha   90.00
_cell.angle_beta   90.00
_cell.angle_gamma   90.00
#
_symmetry.space_group_name_H-M   'P 1'
#
loop_
_entity.id
_entity.type
_entity.pdbx_description
1 polymer ?
#
loop_
_entity_poly.entity_id
_entity_poly.type
_entity_poly.pdbx_seq_one_letter_code
_entity_poly.pdbx_strand_id
1 'polypeptide(L)'
;FEADMIKRLMLQEIYVPLLNVDNKIYIFDFQKDYVYKYDNEGKYLGKKEISFHLKSKYARRDAPGNPWDKKLIYDKARKECYAQFTSDGTVTLKKIDLESGNVIATYILDDHYFPENIQVYDGTVYYQFIDSRMTFGKDCRSLYKMELF
;
A
#
# COMPACT_ATOMS: atom_id res chain seq x y z
N PHE A 1 -10.60 -29.26 -13.66
CA PHE A 1 -9.75 -28.18 -14.21
C PHE A 1 -10.52 -26.87 -14.41
N GLU A 2 -11.69 -26.88 -15.06
CA GLU A 2 -12.52 -25.67 -15.25
C GLU A 2 -13.10 -25.16 -13.93
N ALA A 3 -13.56 -26.01 -13.04
CA ALA A 3 -14.11 -25.62 -11.73
C ALA A 3 -13.06 -24.96 -10.83
N ASP A 4 -11.79 -25.41 -10.86
CA ASP A 4 -10.69 -24.82 -10.13
C ASP A 4 -10.25 -23.46 -10.70
N MET A 5 -10.30 -23.31 -12.01
CA MET A 5 -10.00 -22.05 -12.68
C MET A 5 -11.08 -20.98 -12.41
N ILE A 6 -12.36 -21.39 -12.46
CA ILE A 6 -13.49 -20.52 -12.11
C ILE A 6 -13.42 -20.13 -10.62
N LYS A 7 -13.07 -21.09 -9.76
CA LYS A 7 -12.91 -20.81 -8.31
C LYS A 7 -11.76 -19.84 -8.04
N ARG A 8 -10.63 -19.95 -8.74
CA ARG A 8 -9.52 -18.98 -8.65
C ARG A 8 -9.86 -17.61 -9.23
N LEU A 9 -10.67 -17.54 -10.28
CA LEU A 9 -11.15 -16.29 -10.87
C LEU A 9 -12.22 -15.60 -10.00
N MET A 10 -13.04 -16.40 -9.29
CA MET A 10 -14.09 -15.86 -8.40
C MET A 10 -13.60 -15.54 -6.97
N LEU A 11 -12.46 -16.10 -6.55
CA LEU A 11 -11.84 -15.90 -5.24
C LEU A 11 -10.64 -14.94 -5.29
N GLN A 12 -10.58 -14.03 -6.27
CA GLN A 12 -9.65 -12.90 -6.14
C GLN A 12 -10.05 -12.13 -4.88
N GLU A 13 -9.18 -12.16 -3.89
CA GLU A 13 -9.34 -11.33 -2.70
C GLU A 13 -9.51 -9.89 -3.13
N ILE A 14 -10.69 -9.34 -2.87
CA ILE A 14 -10.97 -7.94 -3.13
C ILE A 14 -10.28 -7.15 -2.03
N TYR A 15 -9.26 -6.37 -2.39
CA TYR A 15 -8.57 -5.50 -1.46
C TYR A 15 -9.33 -4.18 -1.33
N VAL A 16 -10.09 -4.03 -0.24
CA VAL A 16 -10.86 -2.83 0.09
C VAL A 16 -10.53 -2.40 1.52
N PRO A 17 -9.36 -1.76 1.73
CA PRO A 17 -8.94 -1.35 3.05
C PRO A 17 -9.82 -0.24 3.62
N LEU A 18 -10.03 -0.30 4.93
CA LEU A 18 -10.75 0.68 5.72
C LEU A 18 -9.79 1.32 6.73
N LEU A 19 -9.77 2.65 6.77
CA LEU A 19 -9.02 3.44 7.75
C LEU A 19 -9.97 4.27 8.60
N ASN A 20 -9.77 4.23 9.92
CA ASN A 20 -10.46 5.13 10.85
C ASN A 20 -9.48 6.20 11.33
N VAL A 21 -9.72 7.45 10.97
CA VAL A 21 -8.86 8.59 11.27
C VAL A 21 -9.70 9.77 11.75
N ASP A 22 -9.49 10.22 13.00
CA ASP A 22 -10.19 11.36 13.58
C ASP A 22 -11.72 11.29 13.47
N ASN A 23 -12.30 10.16 13.87
CA ASN A 23 -13.74 9.87 13.79
C ASN A 23 -14.33 9.91 12.36
N LYS A 24 -13.48 9.75 11.36
CA LYS A 24 -13.88 9.58 9.97
C LYS A 24 -13.40 8.23 9.46
N ILE A 25 -14.21 7.59 8.66
CA ILE A 25 -13.92 6.30 8.06
C ILE A 25 -13.68 6.52 6.58
N TYR A 26 -12.51 6.06 6.11
CA TYR A 26 -12.13 6.09 4.70
C TYR A 26 -12.10 4.66 4.17
N ILE A 27 -12.83 4.41 3.08
CA ILE A 27 -12.87 3.10 2.41
C ILE A 27 -12.30 3.28 1.01
N PHE A 28 -11.20 2.58 0.72
CA PHE A 28 -10.57 2.60 -0.60
C PHE A 28 -11.15 1.48 -1.46
N ASP A 29 -11.87 1.83 -2.51
CA ASP A 29 -12.39 0.90 -3.50
C ASP A 29 -11.57 1.02 -4.79
N PHE A 30 -10.56 0.18 -4.91
CA PHE A 30 -9.64 0.18 -6.04
C PHE A 30 -10.27 -0.41 -7.32
N GLN A 31 -11.43 -1.04 -7.21
CA GLN A 31 -12.16 -1.52 -8.39
C GLN A 31 -12.96 -0.41 -9.06
N LYS A 32 -13.44 0.54 -8.26
CA LYS A 32 -14.20 1.69 -8.73
C LYS A 32 -13.38 2.97 -8.83
N ASP A 33 -12.12 2.94 -8.37
CA ASP A 33 -11.20 4.07 -8.36
C ASP A 33 -11.67 5.24 -7.49
N TYR A 34 -12.25 4.93 -6.31
CA TYR A 34 -12.70 5.94 -5.35
C TYR A 34 -12.24 5.64 -3.94
N VAL A 35 -12.04 6.70 -3.16
CA VAL A 35 -12.05 6.66 -1.70
C VAL A 35 -13.36 7.26 -1.20
N TYR A 36 -14.09 6.48 -0.41
CA TYR A 36 -15.35 6.90 0.21
C TYR A 36 -15.08 7.37 1.63
N LYS A 37 -15.76 8.43 2.05
CA LYS A 37 -15.66 9.01 3.38
C LYS A 37 -16.99 8.93 4.11
N TYR A 38 -16.94 8.45 5.34
CA TYR A 38 -18.07 8.36 6.26
C TYR A 38 -17.71 8.98 7.60
N ASP A 39 -18.70 9.42 8.37
CA ASP A 39 -18.50 9.75 9.78
C ASP A 39 -18.44 8.47 10.64
N ASN A 40 -18.20 8.61 11.95
CA ASN A 40 -18.13 7.50 12.88
C ASN A 40 -19.49 6.82 13.16
N GLU A 41 -20.58 7.39 12.71
CA GLU A 41 -21.93 6.82 12.78
C GLU A 41 -22.32 6.07 11.49
N GLY A 42 -21.43 6.07 10.49
CA GLY A 42 -21.63 5.43 9.20
C GLY A 42 -22.38 6.28 8.18
N LYS A 43 -22.56 7.60 8.44
CA LYS A 43 -23.17 8.51 7.49
C LYS A 43 -22.20 8.85 6.37
N TYR A 44 -22.65 8.71 5.12
CA TYR A 44 -21.88 9.05 3.94
C TYR A 44 -21.60 10.55 3.86
N LEU A 45 -20.31 10.92 3.73
CA LEU A 45 -19.84 12.30 3.63
C LEU A 45 -19.36 12.70 2.23
N GLY A 46 -19.11 11.74 1.36
CA GLY A 46 -18.64 11.99 -0.01
C GLY A 46 -17.61 10.97 -0.49
N LYS A 47 -17.15 11.16 -1.72
CA LYS A 47 -16.10 10.33 -2.32
C LYS A 47 -15.14 11.19 -3.13
N LYS A 48 -13.91 10.69 -3.31
CA LYS A 48 -12.90 11.27 -4.18
C LYS A 48 -12.35 10.21 -5.13
N GLU A 49 -12.09 10.58 -6.36
CA GLU A 49 -11.41 9.73 -7.33
C GLU A 49 -9.95 9.54 -6.94
N ILE A 50 -9.45 8.31 -7.06
CA ILE A 50 -8.06 7.95 -6.82
C ILE A 50 -7.47 7.32 -8.10
N SER A 51 -6.19 7.59 -8.36
CA SER A 51 -5.51 7.07 -9.54
C SER A 51 -4.09 6.56 -9.26
N PHE A 52 -3.59 6.71 -8.03
CA PHE A 52 -2.22 6.34 -7.69
C PHE A 52 -1.91 4.85 -7.87
N HIS A 53 -2.91 3.98 -7.78
CA HIS A 53 -2.83 2.54 -7.97
C HIS A 53 -2.82 2.11 -9.45
N LEU A 54 -3.11 3.03 -10.36
CA LEU A 54 -3.05 2.78 -11.80
C LEU A 54 -1.66 3.07 -12.35
N LYS A 55 -1.22 2.28 -13.34
CA LYS A 55 0.06 2.52 -14.02
C LYS A 55 0.09 3.89 -14.70
N SER A 56 -1.04 4.30 -15.24
CA SER A 56 -1.29 5.66 -15.73
C SER A 56 -2.79 5.96 -15.63
N LYS A 57 -3.19 7.22 -15.72
CA LYS A 57 -4.60 7.64 -15.66
C LYS A 57 -5.51 6.90 -16.65
N TYR A 58 -4.94 6.45 -17.76
CA TYR A 58 -5.67 5.76 -18.85
C TYR A 58 -5.33 4.26 -18.94
N ALA A 59 -4.50 3.74 -18.05
CA ALA A 59 -4.15 2.33 -18.07
C ALA A 59 -5.29 1.47 -17.52
N ARG A 60 -5.41 0.25 -18.05
CA ARG A 60 -6.27 -0.77 -17.45
C ARG A 60 -5.74 -1.12 -16.06
N ARG A 61 -6.63 -1.47 -15.11
CA ARG A 61 -6.27 -1.85 -13.74
C ARG A 61 -5.30 -3.01 -13.66
N ASP A 62 -5.42 -3.93 -14.60
CA ASP A 62 -4.61 -5.14 -14.74
C ASP A 62 -3.43 -4.96 -15.71
N ALA A 63 -3.05 -3.72 -16.02
CA ALA A 63 -1.99 -3.44 -16.98
C ALA A 63 -0.68 -4.11 -16.55
N PRO A 64 0.00 -4.84 -17.46
CA PRO A 64 1.28 -5.47 -17.16
C PRO A 64 2.33 -4.44 -16.72
N GLY A 65 3.17 -4.83 -15.74
CA GLY A 65 4.25 -3.98 -15.24
C GLY A 65 3.79 -2.82 -14.35
N ASN A 66 2.57 -2.90 -13.79
CA ASN A 66 2.15 -1.97 -12.73
C ASN A 66 2.92 -2.29 -11.44
N PRO A 67 3.73 -1.35 -10.90
CA PRO A 67 4.54 -1.59 -9.71
C PRO A 67 3.75 -1.58 -8.40
N TRP A 68 2.45 -1.27 -8.41
CA TRP A 68 1.65 -1.20 -7.19
C TRP A 68 1.47 -2.57 -6.52
N ASP A 69 1.81 -2.66 -5.23
CA ASP A 69 1.79 -3.90 -4.45
C ASP A 69 0.41 -4.25 -3.88
N LYS A 70 -0.63 -3.49 -4.20
CA LYS A 70 -1.98 -3.63 -3.61
C LYS A 70 -1.91 -3.59 -2.07
N LYS A 71 -1.17 -2.62 -1.53
CA LYS A 71 -0.95 -2.48 -0.10
C LYS A 71 -0.95 -1.02 0.31
N LEU A 72 -1.77 -0.70 1.31
CA LEU A 72 -1.70 0.54 2.07
C LEU A 72 -1.07 0.28 3.44
N ILE A 73 -0.27 1.23 3.90
CA ILE A 73 0.36 1.23 5.22
C ILE A 73 -0.13 2.48 5.95
N TYR A 74 -0.62 2.31 7.17
CA TYR A 74 -1.14 3.41 7.96
C TYR A 74 -0.25 3.69 9.18
N ASP A 75 0.29 4.92 9.24
CA ASP A 75 1.01 5.44 10.41
C ASP A 75 -0.01 6.02 11.40
N LYS A 76 -0.31 5.26 12.45
CA LYS A 76 -1.28 5.66 13.46
C LYS A 76 -0.85 6.87 14.27
N ALA A 77 0.46 7.07 14.49
CA ALA A 77 0.99 8.16 15.29
C ALA A 77 0.83 9.50 14.57
N ARG A 78 1.13 9.55 13.27
CA ARG A 78 1.01 10.74 12.44
C ARG A 78 -0.31 10.84 11.67
N LYS A 79 -1.14 9.78 11.71
CA LYS A 79 -2.40 9.67 10.95
C LYS A 79 -2.17 9.82 9.45
N GLU A 80 -1.13 9.19 8.95
CA GLU A 80 -0.70 9.27 7.56
C GLU A 80 -0.86 7.91 6.85
N CYS A 81 -1.25 7.95 5.58
CA CYS A 81 -1.44 6.77 4.76
C CYS A 81 -0.41 6.73 3.64
N TYR A 82 0.17 5.55 3.42
CA TYR A 82 1.17 5.30 2.39
C TYR A 82 0.72 4.15 1.50
N ALA A 83 0.90 4.29 0.19
CA ALA A 83 0.75 3.21 -0.78
C ALA A 83 2.13 2.65 -1.13
N GLN A 84 2.26 1.32 -1.15
CA GLN A 84 3.52 0.63 -1.44
C GLN A 84 3.61 0.24 -2.91
N PHE A 85 4.78 0.51 -3.49
CA PHE A 85 5.13 0.16 -4.86
C PHE A 85 6.48 -0.55 -4.88
N THR A 86 6.63 -1.57 -5.71
CA THR A 86 7.92 -2.26 -5.90
C THR A 86 8.27 -2.31 -7.39
N SER A 87 9.48 -1.87 -7.72
CA SER A 87 10.03 -1.96 -9.06
C SER A 87 11.49 -2.41 -8.97
N ASP A 88 11.83 -3.50 -9.66
CA ASP A 88 13.18 -4.09 -9.66
C ASP A 88 13.76 -4.31 -8.25
N GLY A 89 12.92 -4.71 -7.30
CA GLY A 89 13.30 -4.93 -5.91
C GLY A 89 13.38 -3.69 -5.03
N THR A 90 13.27 -2.50 -5.61
CA THR A 90 13.25 -1.24 -4.86
C THR A 90 11.81 -0.88 -4.48
N VAL A 91 11.57 -0.66 -3.19
CA VAL A 91 10.26 -0.24 -2.68
C VAL A 91 10.18 1.28 -2.61
N THR A 92 9.05 1.78 -3.06
CA THR A 92 8.68 3.20 -2.97
C THR A 92 7.40 3.32 -2.15
N LEU A 93 7.38 4.21 -1.18
CA LEU A 93 6.20 4.57 -0.42
C LEU A 93 5.68 5.93 -0.90
N LYS A 94 4.43 5.97 -1.34
CA LYS A 94 3.77 7.23 -1.73
C LYS A 94 2.75 7.60 -0.67
N LYS A 95 2.96 8.78 -0.05
CA LYS A 95 2.05 9.33 0.93
C LYS A 95 0.79 9.84 0.25
N ILE A 96 -0.36 9.39 0.72
CA ILE A 96 -1.68 9.72 0.18
C ILE A 96 -2.37 10.71 1.11
N ASP A 97 -2.83 11.82 0.56
CA ASP A 97 -3.75 12.71 1.28
C ASP A 97 -5.16 12.11 1.29
N LEU A 98 -5.68 11.81 2.47
CA LEU A 98 -6.97 11.14 2.63
C LEU A 98 -8.16 12.02 2.20
N GLU A 99 -8.02 13.33 2.23
CA GLU A 99 -9.12 14.24 1.83
C GLU A 99 -9.23 14.40 0.31
N SER A 100 -8.11 14.43 -0.40
CA SER A 100 -8.10 14.57 -1.86
C SER A 100 -7.92 13.26 -2.63
N GLY A 101 -7.38 12.22 -1.99
CA GLY A 101 -7.00 10.97 -2.63
C GLY A 101 -5.71 11.05 -3.46
N ASN A 102 -4.98 12.16 -3.41
CA ASN A 102 -3.80 12.39 -4.22
C ASN A 102 -2.50 12.00 -3.50
N VAL A 103 -1.47 11.68 -4.29
CA VAL A 103 -0.10 11.53 -3.79
C VAL A 103 0.47 12.90 -3.47
N ILE A 104 0.97 13.08 -2.23
CA ILE A 104 1.56 14.34 -1.76
C ILE A 104 3.05 14.25 -1.46
N ALA A 105 3.61 13.04 -1.32
CA ALA A 105 5.04 12.82 -1.14
C ALA A 105 5.42 11.41 -1.62
N THR A 106 6.69 11.23 -1.96
CA THR A 106 7.24 9.96 -2.41
C THR A 106 8.57 9.70 -1.71
N TYR A 107 8.72 8.51 -1.15
CA TYR A 107 9.91 8.07 -0.41
C TYR A 107 10.43 6.76 -1.01
N ILE A 108 11.72 6.69 -1.30
CA ILE A 108 12.36 5.52 -1.88
C ILE A 108 13.17 4.81 -0.81
N LEU A 109 12.94 3.51 -0.63
CA LEU A 109 13.72 2.65 0.26
C LEU A 109 14.88 2.06 -0.56
N ASP A 110 15.95 2.82 -0.71
CA ASP A 110 17.07 2.48 -1.60
C ASP A 110 18.27 1.83 -0.90
N ASP A 111 18.26 1.73 0.43
CA ASP A 111 19.34 1.08 1.20
C ASP A 111 19.40 -0.43 0.98
N HIS A 112 18.25 -1.08 0.75
CA HIS A 112 18.15 -2.52 0.54
C HIS A 112 17.15 -2.88 -0.55
N TYR A 113 17.49 -3.89 -1.35
CA TYR A 113 16.57 -4.49 -2.32
C TYR A 113 15.69 -5.55 -1.64
N PHE A 114 14.46 -5.67 -2.09
CA PHE A 114 13.47 -6.64 -1.59
C PHE A 114 13.24 -6.57 -0.07
N PRO A 115 13.02 -5.39 0.52
CA PRO A 115 12.64 -5.29 1.92
C PRO A 115 11.29 -5.97 2.16
N GLU A 116 11.15 -6.64 3.31
CA GLU A 116 9.95 -7.39 3.70
C GLU A 116 9.29 -6.78 4.94
N ASN A 117 8.00 -7.06 5.15
CA ASN A 117 7.25 -6.68 6.34
C ASN A 117 7.37 -5.19 6.69
N ILE A 118 7.15 -4.35 5.68
CA ILE A 118 7.28 -2.90 5.82
C ILE A 118 6.15 -2.34 6.67
N GLN A 119 6.52 -1.59 7.70
CA GLN A 119 5.63 -0.88 8.61
C GLN A 119 6.08 0.58 8.73
N VAL A 120 5.16 1.49 8.98
CA VAL A 120 5.46 2.89 9.27
C VAL A 120 4.86 3.27 10.62
N TYR A 121 5.67 3.86 11.48
CA TYR A 121 5.23 4.38 12.77
C TYR A 121 5.99 5.65 13.11
N ASP A 122 5.25 6.71 13.44
CA ASP A 122 5.76 8.05 13.75
C ASP A 122 6.80 8.57 12.75
N GLY A 123 6.49 8.41 11.45
CA GLY A 123 7.35 8.86 10.35
C GLY A 123 8.63 8.05 10.16
N THR A 124 8.75 6.90 10.83
CA THR A 124 9.86 5.96 10.65
C THR A 124 9.37 4.70 9.97
N VAL A 125 10.04 4.28 8.90
CA VAL A 125 9.81 2.99 8.23
C VAL A 125 10.63 1.93 8.94
N TYR A 126 9.99 0.83 9.28
CA TYR A 126 10.61 -0.38 9.80
C TYR A 126 10.41 -1.50 8.79
N TYR A 127 11.45 -2.24 8.48
CA TYR A 127 11.38 -3.36 7.55
C TYR A 127 12.40 -4.45 7.88
N GLN A 128 12.17 -5.63 7.35
CA GLN A 128 13.09 -6.74 7.43
C GLN A 128 13.81 -6.92 6.09
N PHE A 129 15.06 -7.34 6.17
CA PHE A 129 15.89 -7.65 5.02
C PHE A 129 16.66 -8.94 5.29
N ILE A 130 16.72 -9.83 4.29
CA ILE A 130 17.52 -11.06 4.34
C ILE A 130 18.87 -10.75 3.72
N ASP A 131 19.93 -10.70 4.53
CA ASP A 131 21.31 -10.59 4.03
C ASP A 131 21.82 -11.98 3.66
N SER A 132 21.80 -12.31 2.38
CA SER A 132 22.28 -13.60 1.84
C SER A 132 23.77 -13.84 2.05
N ARG A 133 24.56 -12.81 2.31
CA ARG A 133 26.02 -12.93 2.56
C ARG A 133 26.32 -13.53 3.94
N MET A 134 25.37 -13.48 4.84
CA MET A 134 25.50 -14.00 6.22
C MET A 134 24.95 -15.41 6.38
N THR A 135 24.40 -16.01 5.31
CA THR A 135 23.65 -17.27 5.36
C THR A 135 24.52 -18.47 5.02
N PHE A 136 25.24 -19.00 5.97
CA PHE A 136 25.61 -20.44 5.93
C PHE A 136 24.37 -21.29 6.25
N GLY A 137 23.33 -21.26 5.37
CA GLY A 137 22.13 -22.06 5.48
C GLY A 137 21.12 -21.64 6.56
N LYS A 138 21.22 -20.42 7.11
CA LYS A 138 20.27 -19.84 8.07
C LYS A 138 19.68 -18.57 7.53
N ASP A 139 18.35 -18.40 7.62
CA ASP A 139 17.66 -17.14 7.34
C ASP A 139 18.08 -16.09 8.37
N CYS A 140 18.99 -15.20 7.97
CA CYS A 140 19.37 -14.04 8.77
C CYS A 140 18.51 -12.85 8.38
N ARG A 141 17.32 -12.73 8.98
CA ARG A 141 16.51 -11.52 8.88
C ARG A 141 16.96 -10.52 9.93
N SER A 142 17.28 -9.32 9.50
CA SER A 142 17.58 -8.19 10.38
C SER A 142 16.52 -7.12 10.25
N LEU A 143 16.24 -6.42 11.35
CA LEU A 143 15.33 -5.28 11.36
C LEU A 143 16.11 -4.00 11.05
N TYR A 144 15.62 -3.24 10.09
CA TYR A 144 16.15 -1.95 9.69
C TYR A 144 15.11 -0.86 9.88
N LYS A 145 15.57 0.37 9.99
CA LYS A 145 14.70 1.56 10.06
C LYS A 145 15.23 2.67 9.17
N MET A 146 14.32 3.47 8.62
CA MET A 146 14.61 4.68 7.86
C MET A 146 13.60 5.77 8.24
N GLU A 147 14.05 6.98 8.47
CA GLU A 147 13.16 8.11 8.75
C GLU A 147 12.62 8.71 7.45
N LEU A 148 11.32 8.98 7.42
CA LEU A 148 10.65 9.70 6.35
C LEU A 148 10.57 11.19 6.70
N PHE A 149 11.13 12.01 5.86
CA PHE A 149 11.08 13.47 6.03
C PHE A 149 10.11 14.13 5.06
#